data_53f9d54ae1117b9871db7d8e44ceb220
#
_entry.id   53f9d54ae1117b9871db7d8e44ceb220
#
_cell.length_a   1.000
_cell.length_b   1.000
_cell.length_c   1.000
_cell.angle_alpha   90.00
_cell.angle_beta   90.00
_cell.angle_gamma   90.00
#
_symmetry.space_group_name_H-M   'P 1'
#
loop_
_entity.id
_entity.type
_entity.pdbx_description
1 polymer ?
#
loop_
_entity_poly.entity_id
_entity_poly.type
_entity_poly.pdbx_seq_one_letter_code
_entity_poly.pdbx_strand_id
1 'polypeptide(L)'
;PHTSVKKMATAYISEIRNQQPTGPYFLAGECLGGLLAFEIALQLKASGQEVAFLALLDTRYRSPGNYIFKFFKRFIKQLINSSQEIWHQKTLRSLPVKVFHEAIRLVIFLGDEVGLMWPNRHPDDPEARWRYMIRIRKTYKRVLQRYRPGRYVGDISFLASEDTVLENVVSAWRPFISGKIEIQELTGNHDEYIRDYYKNTGKILRDCFLKARDTTEKN
;
A
#
# COMPACT_ATOMS: atom_id res chain seq x y z
N PRO A 1 -10.64 -14.83 -5.02
CA PRO A 1 -9.92 -13.60 -4.64
C PRO A 1 -9.59 -12.82 -5.90
N HIS A 2 -9.86 -11.51 -5.89
CA HIS A 2 -9.55 -10.63 -7.02
C HIS A 2 -8.04 -10.54 -7.22
N THR A 3 -7.59 -10.63 -8.47
CA THR A 3 -6.17 -10.71 -8.84
C THR A 3 -5.53 -9.36 -9.16
N SER A 4 -6.28 -8.26 -9.08
CA SER A 4 -5.77 -6.90 -9.31
C SER A 4 -6.58 -5.85 -8.56
N VAL A 5 -5.93 -4.72 -8.21
CA VAL A 5 -6.57 -3.57 -7.57
C VAL A 5 -7.73 -3.06 -8.44
N LYS A 6 -7.56 -3.01 -9.76
CA LYS A 6 -8.61 -2.57 -10.70
C LYS A 6 -9.88 -3.43 -10.61
N LYS A 7 -9.72 -4.78 -10.63
CA LYS A 7 -10.87 -5.68 -10.49
C LYS A 7 -11.54 -5.59 -9.12
N MET A 8 -10.76 -5.39 -8.07
CA MET A 8 -11.29 -5.14 -6.72
C MET A 8 -12.12 -3.86 -6.71
N ALA A 9 -11.59 -2.78 -7.23
CA ALA A 9 -12.29 -1.50 -7.32
C ALA A 9 -13.61 -1.62 -8.08
N THR A 10 -13.61 -2.29 -9.25
CA THR A 10 -14.85 -2.53 -10.01
C THR A 10 -15.90 -3.26 -9.20
N ALA A 11 -15.52 -4.30 -8.45
CA ALA A 11 -16.46 -5.03 -7.60
C ALA A 11 -17.01 -4.15 -6.47
N TYR A 12 -16.16 -3.38 -5.80
CA TYR A 12 -16.61 -2.46 -4.76
C TYR A 12 -17.49 -1.33 -5.29
N ILE A 13 -17.22 -0.81 -6.49
CA ILE A 13 -18.08 0.19 -7.14
C ILE A 13 -19.49 -0.36 -7.35
N SER A 14 -19.60 -1.64 -7.76
CA SER A 14 -20.92 -2.27 -7.89
C SER A 14 -21.70 -2.25 -6.57
N GLU A 15 -21.05 -2.61 -5.46
CA GLU A 15 -21.69 -2.58 -4.13
C GLU A 15 -21.98 -1.15 -3.65
N ILE A 16 -21.06 -0.22 -3.88
CA ILE A 16 -21.28 1.20 -3.54
C ILE A 16 -22.50 1.75 -4.29
N ARG A 17 -22.63 1.44 -5.59
CA ARG A 17 -23.74 1.91 -6.41
C ARG A 17 -25.07 1.28 -6.05
N ASN A 18 -25.08 0.11 -5.46
CA ASN A 18 -26.30 -0.47 -4.90
C ASN A 18 -26.86 0.35 -3.74
N GLN A 19 -26.00 1.03 -2.98
CA GLN A 19 -26.40 1.88 -1.86
C GLN A 19 -26.53 3.35 -2.26
N GLN A 20 -25.63 3.84 -3.10
CA GLN A 20 -25.58 5.21 -3.60
C GLN A 20 -25.34 5.18 -5.13
N PRO A 21 -26.42 5.19 -5.95
CA PRO A 21 -26.33 5.06 -7.40
C PRO A 21 -25.54 6.16 -8.11
N THR A 22 -25.60 7.39 -7.57
CA THR A 22 -24.96 8.58 -8.15
C THR A 22 -24.16 9.33 -7.12
N GLY A 23 -23.13 10.08 -7.59
CA GLY A 23 -22.34 10.98 -6.74
C GLY A 23 -23.17 12.19 -6.22
N PRO A 24 -22.54 13.07 -5.46
CA PRO A 24 -21.09 13.11 -5.19
C PRO A 24 -20.62 12.01 -4.21
N TYR A 25 -19.49 11.39 -4.52
CA TYR A 25 -18.89 10.36 -3.66
C TYR A 25 -17.80 10.96 -2.77
N PHE A 26 -17.78 10.51 -1.51
CA PHE A 26 -16.76 10.84 -0.52
C PHE A 26 -16.00 9.56 -0.16
N LEU A 27 -14.73 9.51 -0.51
CA LEU A 27 -13.92 8.30 -0.41
C LEU A 27 -12.75 8.53 0.53
N ALA A 28 -12.51 7.57 1.39
CA ALA A 28 -11.31 7.54 2.22
C ALA A 28 -10.78 6.11 2.30
N GLY A 29 -9.47 5.98 2.42
CA GLY A 29 -8.85 4.68 2.57
C GLY A 29 -7.52 4.75 3.27
N GLU A 30 -7.26 3.75 4.12
CA GLU A 30 -6.06 3.61 4.90
C GLU A 30 -5.14 2.56 4.27
N CYS A 31 -3.84 2.83 4.24
CA CYS A 31 -2.81 1.91 3.77
C CYS A 31 -3.17 1.29 2.40
N LEU A 32 -3.45 -0.02 2.35
CA LEU A 32 -3.96 -0.72 1.16
C LEU A 32 -5.33 -0.19 0.72
N GLY A 33 -6.20 0.12 1.69
CA GLY A 33 -7.52 0.71 1.42
C GLY A 33 -7.41 2.04 0.69
N GLY A 34 -6.36 2.81 0.91
CA GLY A 34 -6.10 4.05 0.18
C GLY A 34 -5.79 3.83 -1.30
N LEU A 35 -5.01 2.80 -1.65
CA LEU A 35 -4.80 2.43 -3.05
C LEU A 35 -6.10 2.02 -3.74
N LEU A 36 -6.96 1.32 -3.00
CA LEU A 36 -8.26 0.90 -3.49
C LEU A 36 -9.21 2.09 -3.64
N ALA A 37 -9.28 2.99 -2.66
CA ALA A 37 -10.07 4.22 -2.73
C ALA A 37 -9.63 5.10 -3.91
N PHE A 38 -8.32 5.19 -4.16
CA PHE A 38 -7.79 5.92 -5.31
C PHE A 38 -8.24 5.30 -6.64
N GLU A 39 -8.18 3.98 -6.79
CA GLU A 39 -8.63 3.30 -8.01
C GLU A 39 -10.15 3.39 -8.18
N ILE A 40 -10.93 3.31 -7.09
CA ILE A 40 -12.39 3.53 -7.10
C ILE A 40 -12.69 4.94 -7.60
N ALA A 41 -11.99 5.95 -7.08
CA ALA A 41 -12.14 7.34 -7.50
C ALA A 41 -11.84 7.52 -8.99
N LEU A 42 -10.78 6.87 -9.50
CA LEU A 42 -10.45 6.87 -10.92
C LEU A 42 -11.58 6.30 -11.78
N GLN A 43 -12.11 5.13 -11.41
CA GLN A 43 -13.16 4.45 -12.18
C GLN A 43 -14.50 5.18 -12.11
N LEU A 44 -14.85 5.74 -10.95
CA LEU A 44 -16.06 6.56 -10.80
C LEU A 44 -15.98 7.81 -11.69
N LYS A 45 -14.87 8.55 -11.66
CA LYS A 45 -14.67 9.70 -12.56
C LYS A 45 -14.67 9.31 -14.04
N ALA A 46 -14.06 8.20 -14.39
CA ALA A 46 -14.07 7.69 -15.78
C ALA A 46 -15.49 7.31 -16.24
N SER A 47 -16.39 6.98 -15.33
CA SER A 47 -17.82 6.74 -15.62
C SER A 47 -18.71 8.00 -15.48
N GLY A 48 -18.11 9.19 -15.43
CA GLY A 48 -18.83 10.45 -15.35
C GLY A 48 -19.42 10.79 -13.99
N GLN A 49 -18.98 10.06 -12.94
CA GLN A 49 -19.45 10.32 -11.58
C GLN A 49 -18.57 11.36 -10.87
N GLU A 50 -19.19 12.16 -10.04
CA GLU A 50 -18.50 13.12 -9.19
C GLU A 50 -17.88 12.42 -7.98
N VAL A 51 -16.59 12.71 -7.73
CA VAL A 51 -15.89 12.40 -6.47
C VAL A 51 -15.54 13.73 -5.81
N ALA A 52 -16.33 14.08 -4.81
CA ALA A 52 -16.20 15.35 -4.08
C ALA A 52 -15.05 15.32 -3.06
N PHE A 53 -14.69 14.14 -2.55
CA PHE A 53 -13.63 13.99 -1.57
C PHE A 53 -12.87 12.69 -1.76
N LEU A 54 -11.55 12.78 -1.73
CA LEU A 54 -10.66 11.61 -1.70
C LEU A 54 -9.56 11.82 -0.65
N ALA A 55 -9.58 11.01 0.39
CA ALA A 55 -8.55 10.99 1.43
C ALA A 55 -7.73 9.70 1.39
N LEU A 56 -6.42 9.86 1.42
CA LEU A 56 -5.46 8.78 1.49
C LEU A 56 -4.75 8.83 2.84
N LEU A 57 -5.05 7.87 3.72
CA LEU A 57 -4.46 7.78 5.05
C LEU A 57 -3.25 6.86 5.00
N ASP A 58 -2.09 7.43 5.22
CA ASP A 58 -0.80 6.73 5.28
C ASP A 58 -0.59 5.71 4.13
N THR A 59 -1.06 6.08 2.96
CA THR A 59 -1.11 5.22 1.78
C THR A 59 0.20 5.23 1.04
N ARG A 60 0.96 4.16 1.16
CA ARG A 60 2.27 4.00 0.51
C ARG A 60 2.14 3.41 -0.89
N TYR A 61 2.48 4.20 -1.89
CA TYR A 61 2.67 3.68 -3.25
C TYR A 61 4.15 3.34 -3.46
N ARG A 62 4.42 2.10 -3.84
CA ARG A 62 5.78 1.64 -4.17
C ARG A 62 5.84 1.23 -5.64
N SER A 63 6.52 2.01 -6.44
CA SER A 63 6.83 1.60 -7.82
C SER A 63 7.66 0.32 -7.81
N PRO A 64 7.39 -0.65 -8.70
CA PRO A 64 8.16 -1.90 -8.78
C PRO A 64 9.64 -1.70 -9.02
N GLY A 65 10.03 -0.67 -9.77
CA GLY A 65 11.44 -0.33 -9.96
C GLY A 65 12.16 -0.04 -8.63
N ASN A 66 11.48 0.62 -7.69
CA ASN A 66 12.04 0.90 -6.37
C ASN A 66 12.24 -0.35 -5.50
N TYR A 67 11.48 -1.42 -5.73
CA TYR A 67 11.64 -2.66 -4.96
C TYR A 67 12.90 -3.41 -5.39
N ILE A 68 13.12 -3.56 -6.69
CA ILE A 68 14.31 -4.21 -7.25
C ILE A 68 15.56 -3.39 -6.88
N PHE A 69 15.50 -2.06 -7.01
CA PHE A 69 16.61 -1.17 -6.68
C PHE A 69 16.94 -1.18 -5.18
N LYS A 70 15.94 -1.13 -4.28
CA LYS A 70 16.16 -1.25 -2.83
C LYS A 70 16.70 -2.62 -2.44
N PHE A 71 16.21 -3.69 -3.08
CA PHE A 71 16.73 -5.05 -2.87
C PHE A 71 18.20 -5.13 -3.31
N PHE A 72 18.52 -4.62 -4.51
CA PHE A 72 19.87 -4.62 -5.05
C PHE A 72 20.82 -3.75 -4.19
N LYS A 73 20.39 -2.56 -3.79
CA LYS A 73 21.16 -1.69 -2.89
C LYS A 73 21.40 -2.32 -1.52
N ARG A 74 20.40 -3.02 -0.97
CA ARG A 74 20.56 -3.76 0.30
C ARG A 74 21.49 -4.95 0.15
N PHE A 75 21.37 -5.69 -0.96
CA PHE A 75 22.26 -6.81 -1.30
C PHE A 75 23.72 -6.34 -1.48
N ILE A 76 23.96 -5.30 -2.25
CA ILE A 76 25.29 -4.70 -2.42
C ILE A 76 25.85 -4.19 -1.08
N LYS A 77 25.05 -3.48 -0.28
CA LYS A 77 25.48 -3.03 1.05
C LYS A 77 25.84 -4.19 1.97
N GLN A 78 25.13 -5.30 1.88
CA GLN A 78 25.40 -6.50 2.67
C GLN A 78 26.68 -7.22 2.19
N LEU A 79 26.93 -7.25 0.88
CA LEU A 79 28.20 -7.75 0.32
C LEU A 79 29.39 -6.90 0.75
N ILE A 80 29.26 -5.56 0.71
CA ILE A 80 30.32 -4.65 1.14
C ILE A 80 30.61 -4.81 2.64
N ASN A 81 29.58 -4.86 3.48
CA ASN A 81 29.75 -5.07 4.92
C ASN A 81 30.36 -6.44 5.24
N SER A 82 29.96 -7.49 4.52
CA SER A 82 30.54 -8.82 4.68
C SER A 82 32.01 -8.86 4.24
N SER A 83 32.40 -8.11 3.21
CA SER A 83 33.80 -8.01 2.80
C SER A 83 34.66 -7.27 3.83
N GLN A 84 34.15 -6.23 4.49
CA GLN A 84 34.86 -5.52 5.56
C GLN A 84 35.04 -6.39 6.81
N GLU A 85 34.02 -7.20 7.18
CA GLU A 85 34.13 -8.17 8.30
C GLU A 85 35.14 -9.29 8.00
N ILE A 86 35.28 -9.72 6.73
CA ILE A 86 36.23 -10.75 6.29
C ILE A 86 37.68 -10.25 6.40
N TRP A 87 37.94 -8.96 6.14
CA TRP A 87 39.27 -8.36 6.30
C TRP A 87 39.73 -8.26 7.75
N HIS A 88 38.77 -8.18 8.69
CA HIS A 88 39.08 -8.09 10.12
C HIS A 88 39.11 -9.43 10.87
N GLN A 89 38.48 -10.47 10.32
CA GLN A 89 38.48 -11.80 10.95
C GLN A 89 38.90 -12.88 9.95
N LYS A 90 40.08 -13.51 10.20
CA LYS A 90 40.63 -14.65 9.48
C LYS A 90 39.75 -15.94 9.54
N THR A 91 38.43 -15.86 9.32
CA THR A 91 37.56 -17.04 9.43
C THR A 91 36.66 -17.18 8.20
N LEU A 92 37.21 -17.86 7.19
CA LEU A 92 36.52 -18.29 5.95
C LEU A 92 35.31 -19.23 6.15
N ARG A 93 34.95 -19.56 7.40
CA ARG A 93 33.89 -20.56 7.70
C ARG A 93 32.44 -20.05 7.67
N SER A 94 32.20 -18.74 7.75
CA SER A 94 30.83 -18.20 7.85
C SER A 94 30.21 -17.67 6.54
N LEU A 95 31.03 -17.51 5.50
CA LEU A 95 30.59 -16.99 4.21
C LEU A 95 29.55 -17.90 3.51
N PRO A 96 29.73 -19.22 3.45
CA PRO A 96 28.78 -20.09 2.77
C PRO A 96 27.39 -20.07 3.38
N VAL A 97 27.26 -19.94 4.69
CA VAL A 97 25.97 -20.00 5.39
C VAL A 97 25.13 -18.73 5.16
N LYS A 98 25.76 -17.56 5.19
CA LYS A 98 25.04 -16.28 4.95
C LYS A 98 24.61 -16.15 3.48
N VAL A 99 25.49 -16.50 2.54
CA VAL A 99 25.19 -16.53 1.09
C VAL A 99 24.11 -17.58 0.78
N PHE A 100 24.19 -18.73 1.43
CA PHE A 100 23.20 -19.82 1.30
C PHE A 100 21.82 -19.40 1.86
N HIS A 101 21.77 -18.72 3.01
CA HIS A 101 20.51 -18.17 3.54
C HIS A 101 19.89 -17.11 2.61
N GLU A 102 20.67 -16.24 2.01
CA GLU A 102 20.13 -15.26 1.06
C GLU A 102 19.73 -15.92 -0.26
N ALA A 103 20.45 -16.93 -0.73
CA ALA A 103 20.06 -17.75 -1.87
C ALA A 103 18.76 -18.52 -1.60
N ILE A 104 18.61 -19.12 -0.41
CA ILE A 104 17.35 -19.77 0.02
C ILE A 104 16.22 -18.74 0.09
N ARG A 105 16.44 -17.53 0.63
CA ARG A 105 15.44 -16.48 0.62
C ARG A 105 15.03 -16.06 -0.79
N LEU A 106 15.99 -16.02 -1.71
CA LEU A 106 15.72 -15.74 -3.11
C LEU A 106 14.94 -16.88 -3.78
N VAL A 107 15.29 -18.15 -3.52
CA VAL A 107 14.57 -19.33 -4.03
C VAL A 107 13.16 -19.42 -3.45
N ILE A 108 12.98 -19.15 -2.15
CA ILE A 108 11.65 -19.05 -1.51
C ILE A 108 10.85 -17.90 -2.13
N PHE A 109 11.49 -16.75 -2.34
CA PHE A 109 10.85 -15.59 -2.98
C PHE A 109 10.44 -15.91 -4.43
N LEU A 110 11.31 -16.53 -5.23
CA LEU A 110 11.02 -16.94 -6.60
C LEU A 110 10.04 -18.11 -6.66
N GLY A 111 10.13 -19.09 -5.77
CA GLY A 111 9.18 -20.20 -5.65
C GLY A 111 7.78 -19.74 -5.27
N ASP A 112 7.66 -18.74 -4.41
CA ASP A 112 6.39 -18.07 -4.08
C ASP A 112 5.82 -17.26 -5.26
N GLU A 113 6.67 -16.71 -6.13
CA GLU A 113 6.26 -16.01 -7.36
C GLU A 113 5.64 -16.97 -8.40
N VAL A 114 6.09 -18.22 -8.46
CA VAL A 114 5.63 -19.22 -9.46
C VAL A 114 4.39 -19.99 -8.98
N GLY A 115 3.95 -19.81 -7.74
CA GLY A 115 2.71 -20.41 -7.22
C GLY A 115 2.76 -21.93 -7.05
N LEU A 116 3.95 -22.48 -7.07
CA LEU A 116 4.21 -23.92 -7.04
C LEU A 116 4.25 -24.45 -5.62
N MET A 117 3.23 -24.42 -4.82
CA MET A 117 3.14 -25.37 -3.70
C MET A 117 1.97 -25.11 -2.76
N TRP A 118 1.24 -26.12 -2.53
CA TRP A 118 0.39 -26.57 -1.41
C TRP A 118 -1.10 -26.76 -1.72
N PRO A 119 -1.61 -27.98 -1.55
CA PRO A 119 -3.04 -28.29 -1.69
C PRO A 119 -3.85 -27.82 -0.49
N ASN A 120 -5.13 -27.54 -0.73
CA ASN A 120 -6.12 -27.07 0.23
C ASN A 120 -6.31 -28.09 1.38
N ARG A 121 -6.24 -27.63 2.62
CA ARG A 121 -6.74 -28.34 3.81
C ARG A 121 -7.81 -27.51 4.51
N HIS A 122 -8.63 -28.19 5.30
CA HIS A 122 -9.88 -27.79 5.91
C HIS A 122 -9.83 -26.45 6.67
N PRO A 123 -10.89 -25.61 6.63
CA PRO A 123 -10.92 -24.27 7.25
C PRO A 123 -10.86 -24.25 8.79
N ASP A 124 -11.07 -25.38 9.46
CA ASP A 124 -11.14 -25.48 10.92
C ASP A 124 -9.77 -25.79 11.58
N ASP A 125 -8.74 -26.06 10.77
CA ASP A 125 -7.38 -26.26 11.29
C ASP A 125 -6.68 -24.90 11.51
N PRO A 126 -6.22 -24.56 12.73
CA PRO A 126 -5.53 -23.31 13.02
C PRO A 126 -4.28 -23.08 12.17
N GLU A 127 -3.56 -24.16 11.82
CA GLU A 127 -2.38 -24.10 10.97
C GLU A 127 -2.75 -23.84 9.50
N ALA A 128 -3.84 -24.43 9.01
CA ALA A 128 -4.41 -24.16 7.70
C ALA A 128 -4.92 -22.71 7.60
N ARG A 129 -5.53 -22.19 8.65
CA ARG A 129 -5.94 -20.80 8.80
C ARG A 129 -4.75 -19.84 8.71
N TRP A 130 -3.69 -20.12 9.44
CA TRP A 130 -2.45 -19.34 9.41
C TRP A 130 -1.81 -19.34 8.00
N ARG A 131 -1.70 -20.49 7.36
CA ARG A 131 -1.19 -20.63 5.99
C ARG A 131 -2.08 -19.89 4.98
N TYR A 132 -3.39 -19.93 5.14
CA TYR A 132 -4.34 -19.18 4.33
C TYR A 132 -4.14 -17.67 4.48
N MET A 133 -3.99 -17.17 5.70
CA MET A 133 -3.70 -15.76 5.97
C MET A 133 -2.38 -15.30 5.36
N ILE A 134 -1.33 -16.12 5.44
CA ILE A 134 -0.04 -15.83 4.79
C ILE A 134 -0.21 -15.77 3.27
N ARG A 135 -0.96 -16.70 2.67
CA ARG A 135 -1.24 -16.72 1.22
C ARG A 135 -2.00 -15.47 0.78
N ILE A 136 -3.03 -15.09 1.52
CA ILE A 136 -3.76 -13.84 1.27
C ILE A 136 -2.81 -12.65 1.32
N ARG A 137 -2.03 -12.52 2.38
CA ARG A 137 -1.06 -11.43 2.55
C ARG A 137 -0.05 -11.37 1.39
N LYS A 138 0.48 -12.50 0.97
CA LYS A 138 1.40 -12.60 -0.18
C LYS A 138 0.70 -12.21 -1.49
N THR A 139 -0.52 -12.69 -1.71
CA THR A 139 -1.31 -12.36 -2.91
C THR A 139 -1.62 -10.87 -2.96
N TYR A 140 -2.06 -10.27 -1.86
CA TYR A 140 -2.28 -8.83 -1.79
C TYR A 140 -0.99 -8.04 -2.04
N LYS A 141 0.12 -8.45 -1.45
CA LYS A 141 1.42 -7.81 -1.69
C LYS A 141 1.80 -7.82 -3.18
N ARG A 142 1.61 -8.94 -3.89
CA ARG A 142 1.85 -9.05 -5.33
C ARG A 142 0.91 -8.15 -6.15
N VAL A 143 -0.38 -8.14 -5.80
CA VAL A 143 -1.39 -7.30 -6.45
C VAL A 143 -1.01 -5.83 -6.34
N LEU A 144 -0.58 -5.41 -5.15
CA LEU A 144 -0.12 -4.03 -4.88
C LEU A 144 1.15 -3.68 -5.65
N GLN A 145 2.12 -4.58 -5.68
CA GLN A 145 3.38 -4.37 -6.40
C GLN A 145 3.18 -4.22 -7.92
N ARG A 146 2.14 -4.85 -8.47
CA ARG A 146 1.78 -4.78 -9.89
C ARG A 146 0.87 -3.61 -10.21
N TYR A 147 0.27 -2.99 -9.21
CA TYR A 147 -0.64 -1.88 -9.43
C TYR A 147 0.12 -0.67 -10.00
N ARG A 148 -0.47 -0.08 -11.01
CA ARG A 148 -0.03 1.16 -11.64
C ARG A 148 -1.20 2.12 -11.59
N PRO A 149 -1.15 3.14 -10.73
CA PRO A 149 -2.19 4.15 -10.67
C PRO A 149 -2.34 4.86 -12.01
N GLY A 150 -3.57 5.13 -12.42
CA GLY A 150 -3.86 6.09 -13.47
C GLY A 150 -3.68 7.53 -12.97
N ARG A 151 -3.86 8.50 -13.86
CA ARG A 151 -3.82 9.92 -13.50
C ARG A 151 -5.19 10.36 -12.98
N TYR A 152 -5.23 10.81 -11.75
CA TYR A 152 -6.42 11.36 -11.10
C TYR A 152 -6.50 12.86 -11.35
N VAL A 153 -7.64 13.32 -11.86
CA VAL A 153 -7.94 14.74 -12.07
C VAL A 153 -8.78 15.24 -10.90
N GLY A 154 -8.17 15.94 -9.98
CA GLY A 154 -8.81 16.49 -8.79
C GLY A 154 -7.84 16.56 -7.61
N ASP A 155 -8.30 17.19 -6.55
CA ASP A 155 -7.57 17.38 -5.32
C ASP A 155 -7.70 16.14 -4.42
N ILE A 156 -6.70 15.93 -3.57
CA ILE A 156 -6.72 14.88 -2.56
C ILE A 156 -6.26 15.43 -1.20
N SER A 157 -6.81 14.86 -0.13
CA SER A 157 -6.29 15.01 1.21
C SER A 157 -5.40 13.82 1.54
N PHE A 158 -4.13 14.08 1.85
CA PHE A 158 -3.18 13.04 2.24
C PHE A 158 -2.88 13.16 3.73
N LEU A 159 -3.34 12.20 4.52
CA LEU A 159 -3.07 12.13 5.94
C LEU A 159 -1.83 11.27 6.16
N ALA A 160 -0.74 11.87 6.62
CA ALA A 160 0.58 11.26 6.68
C ALA A 160 1.02 11.03 8.12
N SER A 161 1.31 9.78 8.50
CA SER A 161 2.00 9.47 9.75
C SER A 161 3.44 9.98 9.76
N GLU A 162 4.06 10.06 10.93
CA GLU A 162 5.45 10.48 11.08
C GLU A 162 6.41 9.70 10.16
N ASP A 163 6.26 8.38 10.07
CA ASP A 163 7.05 7.53 9.17
C ASP A 163 6.89 7.91 7.70
N THR A 164 5.66 8.25 7.31
CA THR A 164 5.31 8.60 5.93
C THR A 164 5.86 9.96 5.54
N VAL A 165 5.87 10.92 6.47
CA VAL A 165 6.53 12.22 6.29
C VAL A 165 8.02 12.02 6.12
N LEU A 166 8.67 11.29 7.03
CA LEU A 166 10.11 11.02 6.99
C LEU A 166 10.55 10.27 5.73
N GLU A 167 9.74 9.31 5.24
CA GLU A 167 10.04 8.56 4.02
C GLU A 167 9.70 9.33 2.73
N ASN A 168 9.17 10.54 2.83
CA ASN A 168 8.71 11.36 1.71
C ASN A 168 7.76 10.59 0.74
N VAL A 169 6.83 9.83 1.33
CA VAL A 169 5.92 8.95 0.58
C VAL A 169 5.00 9.74 -0.34
N VAL A 170 4.62 10.95 0.06
CA VAL A 170 3.71 11.81 -0.70
C VAL A 170 4.28 12.16 -2.07
N SER A 171 5.60 12.33 -2.19
CA SER A 171 6.25 12.63 -3.47
C SER A 171 6.04 11.54 -4.52
N ALA A 172 5.88 10.28 -4.09
CA ALA A 172 5.61 9.15 -4.97
C ALA A 172 4.20 9.21 -5.61
N TRP A 173 3.27 9.97 -5.02
CA TRP A 173 1.91 10.16 -5.52
C TRP A 173 1.79 11.31 -6.52
N ARG A 174 2.68 12.29 -6.46
CA ARG A 174 2.63 13.49 -7.29
C ARG A 174 2.47 13.23 -8.80
N PRO A 175 3.15 12.24 -9.41
CA PRO A 175 2.99 11.96 -10.84
C PRO A 175 1.58 11.50 -11.26
N PHE A 176 0.79 11.00 -10.31
CA PHE A 176 -0.55 10.46 -10.56
C PHE A 176 -1.69 11.42 -10.24
N ILE A 177 -1.39 12.60 -9.70
CA ILE A 177 -2.40 13.55 -9.25
C ILE A 177 -2.16 14.88 -9.96
N SER A 178 -3.16 15.35 -10.72
CA SER A 178 -3.07 16.64 -11.43
C SER A 178 -3.56 17.83 -10.60
N GLY A 179 -4.30 17.55 -9.52
CA GLY A 179 -4.76 18.55 -8.57
C GLY A 179 -3.80 18.80 -7.42
N LYS A 180 -4.30 19.48 -6.40
CA LYS A 180 -3.59 19.75 -5.16
C LYS A 180 -3.52 18.49 -4.30
N ILE A 181 -2.39 18.26 -3.65
CA ILE A 181 -2.26 17.33 -2.54
C ILE A 181 -2.20 18.16 -1.26
N GLU A 182 -3.27 18.12 -0.47
CA GLU A 182 -3.33 18.76 0.83
C GLU A 182 -2.84 17.75 1.88
N ILE A 183 -1.70 18.05 2.51
CA ILE A 183 -1.07 17.15 3.46
C ILE A 183 -1.50 17.53 4.86
N GLN A 184 -1.95 16.55 5.64
CA GLN A 184 -2.24 16.65 7.06
C GLN A 184 -1.36 15.67 7.81
N GLU A 185 -0.60 16.15 8.77
CA GLU A 185 0.26 15.31 9.58
C GLU A 185 -0.54 14.65 10.71
N LEU A 186 -0.36 13.34 10.86
CA LEU A 186 -0.96 12.55 11.93
C LEU A 186 0.07 12.33 13.03
N THR A 187 -0.39 12.34 14.26
CA THR A 187 0.44 12.03 15.43
C THR A 187 0.73 10.53 15.48
N GLY A 188 2.00 10.17 15.62
CA GLY A 188 2.46 8.78 15.77
C GLY A 188 2.82 8.10 14.45
N ASN A 189 3.35 6.88 14.57
CA ASN A 189 3.73 6.05 13.44
C ASN A 189 2.55 5.33 12.79
N HIS A 190 2.84 4.50 11.78
CA HIS A 190 1.82 3.78 10.99
C HIS A 190 0.81 2.96 11.79
N ASP A 191 1.20 2.40 12.91
CA ASP A 191 0.33 1.58 13.75
C ASP A 191 -0.36 2.39 14.85
N GLU A 192 0.26 3.48 15.30
CA GLU A 192 -0.16 4.28 16.46
C GLU A 192 -1.28 5.26 16.14
N TYR A 193 -1.25 5.92 14.96
CA TYR A 193 -2.23 6.97 14.64
C TYR A 193 -3.68 6.46 14.60
N ILE A 194 -3.91 5.16 14.33
CA ILE A 194 -5.24 4.53 14.44
C ILE A 194 -5.46 3.94 15.81
N ARG A 195 -4.47 3.27 16.39
CA ARG A 195 -4.63 2.56 17.66
C ARG A 195 -4.68 3.50 18.86
N ASP A 196 -3.72 4.40 18.96
CA ASP A 196 -3.49 5.23 20.14
C ASP A 196 -4.03 6.66 19.97
N TYR A 197 -3.97 7.19 18.75
CA TYR A 197 -4.36 8.56 18.42
C TYR A 197 -5.62 8.67 17.56
N TYR A 198 -6.48 7.65 17.56
CA TYR A 198 -7.67 7.56 16.68
C TYR A 198 -8.63 8.76 16.80
N LYS A 199 -8.75 9.37 17.98
CA LYS A 199 -9.61 10.56 18.19
C LYS A 199 -9.08 11.77 17.45
N ASN A 200 -7.76 11.97 17.47
CA ASN A 200 -7.11 13.06 16.75
C ASN A 200 -7.19 12.81 15.23
N THR A 201 -6.87 11.60 14.79
CA THR A 201 -6.98 11.17 13.38
C THR A 201 -8.40 11.36 12.87
N GLY A 202 -9.42 10.95 13.64
CA GLY A 202 -10.83 11.11 13.29
C GLY A 202 -11.25 12.57 13.20
N LYS A 203 -10.73 13.42 14.08
CA LYS A 203 -10.97 14.87 14.02
C LYS A 203 -10.41 15.48 12.73
N ILE A 204 -9.14 15.20 12.42
CA ILE A 204 -8.48 15.70 11.21
C ILE A 204 -9.22 15.23 9.94
N LEU A 205 -9.57 13.95 9.86
CA LEU A 205 -10.32 13.41 8.73
C LEU A 205 -11.68 14.07 8.57
N ARG A 206 -12.40 14.25 9.68
CA ARG A 206 -13.70 14.95 9.69
C ARG A 206 -13.56 16.39 9.20
N ASP A 207 -12.55 17.12 9.66
CA ASP A 207 -12.35 18.51 9.30
C ASP A 207 -12.03 18.65 7.79
N CYS A 208 -11.23 17.72 7.23
CA CYS A 208 -11.00 17.61 5.78
C CYS A 208 -12.30 17.31 5.00
N PHE A 209 -13.11 16.37 5.50
CA PHE A 209 -14.38 16.02 4.90
C PHE A 209 -15.37 17.20 4.88
N LEU A 210 -15.54 17.89 6.01
CA LEU A 210 -16.45 19.04 6.11
C LEU A 210 -16.05 20.16 5.16
N LYS A 211 -14.75 20.45 5.07
CA LYS A 211 -14.22 21.45 4.12
C LYS A 211 -14.55 21.08 2.66
N ALA A 212 -14.41 19.79 2.29
CA ALA A 212 -14.74 19.33 0.95
C ALA A 212 -16.24 19.41 0.66
N ARG A 213 -17.08 18.98 1.61
CA ARG A 213 -18.54 19.07 1.51
C ARG A 213 -19.01 20.51 1.30
N ASP A 214 -18.54 21.43 2.12
CA ASP A 214 -18.95 22.85 2.06
C ASP A 214 -18.51 23.53 0.75
N THR A 215 -17.48 23.00 0.10
CA THR A 215 -17.04 23.43 -1.24
C THR A 215 -17.97 22.89 -2.33
N THR A 216 -18.42 21.65 -2.19
CA THR A 216 -19.34 21.01 -3.16
C THR A 216 -20.74 21.63 -3.11
N GLU A 217 -21.23 22.02 -1.94
CA GLU A 217 -22.55 22.65 -1.77
C GLU A 217 -22.62 24.10 -2.33
N LYS A 218 -21.47 24.73 -2.58
CA LYS A 218 -21.38 26.10 -3.10
C LYS A 218 -21.24 26.19 -4.62
N ASN A 219 -20.99 25.06 -5.29
CA ASN A 219 -20.83 24.95 -6.74
C ASN A 219 -22.06 24.30 -7.38
#